data_aa59f4b571344bc735da3f6cbc3f04c2
#
_entry.id   aa59f4b571344bc735da3f6cbc3f04c2
#
_cell.length_a   1.000
_cell.length_b   1.000
_cell.length_c   1.000
_cell.angle_alpha   90.00
_cell.angle_beta   90.00
_cell.angle_gamma   90.00
#
_symmetry.space_group_name_H-M   'P 1'
#
loop_
_entity.id
_entity.type
_entity.pdbx_description
1 polymer ?
#
loop_
_entity_poly.entity_id
_entity_poly.type
_entity_poly.pdbx_seq_one_letter_code
_entity_poly.pdbx_strand_id
1 'polypeptide(L)' 'MRLYVAPMDATVVEVSGDGRVRFENEEWTTPTLQERRAIIYAAEIEVAALQELMEILESGKV' A
#
# COMPACT_ATOMS: atom_id res chain seq x y z
N MET A 1 7.08 1.91 -5.68
CA MET A 1 5.66 1.67 -5.45
C MET A 1 5.02 2.93 -4.87
N ARG A 2 3.73 3.01 -4.90
CA ARG A 2 3.02 4.13 -4.27
C ARG A 2 1.75 3.58 -3.64
N LEU A 3 1.67 3.61 -2.32
CA LEU A 3 0.51 3.12 -1.58
C LEU A 3 0.03 4.21 -0.64
N TYR A 4 -1.14 4.77 -0.92
CA TYR A 4 -1.75 5.77 -0.05
C TYR A 4 -2.40 5.08 1.14
N VAL A 5 -2.06 5.54 2.34
CA VAL A 5 -2.59 5.01 3.61
C VAL A 5 -3.50 6.08 4.20
N ALA A 6 -4.79 5.96 3.94
CA ALA A 6 -5.77 7.00 4.27
C ALA A 6 -5.78 7.40 5.75
N PRO A 7 -5.77 6.47 6.73
CA PRO A 7 -5.77 6.86 8.14
C PRO A 7 -4.58 7.71 8.55
N MET A 8 -3.47 7.60 7.83
CA MET A 8 -2.25 8.35 8.12
C MET A 8 -2.09 9.57 7.23
N ASP A 9 -2.92 9.67 6.19
CA ASP A 9 -2.77 10.69 5.14
C ASP A 9 -1.33 10.75 4.63
N ALA A 10 -0.79 9.59 4.31
CA ALA A 10 0.60 9.45 3.88
C ALA A 10 0.71 8.38 2.80
N THR A 11 1.70 8.53 1.92
CA THR A 11 1.95 7.59 0.83
C THR A 11 3.27 6.87 1.06
N VAL A 12 3.23 5.54 1.13
CA VAL A 12 4.43 4.70 1.20
C VAL A 12 5.01 4.59 -0.20
N VAL A 13 6.28 4.94 -0.35
CA VAL A 13 6.96 4.87 -1.65
C VAL A 13 8.02 3.79 -1.71
N GLU A 14 8.56 3.36 -0.58
CA GLU A 14 9.54 2.28 -0.50
C GLU A 14 9.38 1.48 0.78
N VAL A 15 9.69 0.19 0.69
CA VAL A 15 9.68 -0.72 1.84
C VAL A 15 10.97 -1.53 1.79
N SER A 16 11.67 -1.64 2.91
CA SER A 16 12.88 -2.45 3.01
C SER A 16 12.53 -3.86 3.49
N GLY A 17 13.46 -4.80 3.25
CA GLY A 17 13.26 -6.18 3.66
C GLY A 17 13.20 -6.40 5.16
N ASP A 18 13.67 -5.43 5.95
CA ASP A 18 13.66 -5.50 7.41
C ASP A 18 12.45 -4.79 8.03
N GLY A 19 11.50 -4.36 7.22
CA GLY A 19 10.25 -3.80 7.71
C GLY A 19 10.23 -2.29 7.90
N ARG A 20 11.28 -1.60 7.50
CA ARG A 20 11.27 -0.13 7.51
C ARG A 20 10.54 0.37 6.27
N VAL A 21 9.94 1.54 6.38
CA VAL A 21 9.21 2.17 5.27
C VAL A 21 9.71 3.59 5.06
N ARG A 22 9.53 4.06 3.84
CA ARG A 22 9.79 5.47 3.52
C ARG A 22 8.53 6.06 2.93
N PHE A 23 8.04 7.10 3.57
CA PHE A 23 6.90 7.86 3.06
C PHE A 23 7.39 8.93 2.08
N GLU A 24 6.49 9.36 1.21
CA GLU A 24 6.82 10.40 0.23
C GLU A 24 7.32 11.66 0.93
N ASN A 25 8.45 12.18 0.45
CA ASN A 25 9.11 13.37 0.99
C ASN A 25 9.62 13.22 2.42
N GLU A 26 9.81 11.99 2.89
CA GLU A 26 10.33 11.73 4.22
C GLU A 26 11.47 10.71 4.16
N GLU A 27 12.19 10.58 5.27
CA GLU A 27 13.28 9.62 5.37
C GLU A 27 12.76 8.26 5.84
N TRP A 28 13.62 7.25 5.78
CA TRP A 28 13.31 5.92 6.26
C TRP A 28 12.91 5.95 7.73
N THR A 29 11.89 5.20 8.08
CA THR A 29 11.41 5.10 9.46
C THR A 29 10.93 3.68 9.75
N THR A 30 10.94 3.33 11.05
CA THR A 30 10.35 2.07 11.51
C THR A 30 8.92 2.38 11.94
N PRO A 31 7.91 1.83 11.27
CA PRO A 31 6.52 2.13 11.62
C PRO A 31 6.15 1.53 12.97
N THR A 32 5.27 2.21 13.70
CA THR A 32 4.68 1.67 14.91
C THR A 32 3.75 0.51 14.55
N LEU A 33 3.31 -0.25 15.56
CA LEU A 33 2.38 -1.35 15.30
C LEU A 33 1.09 -0.88 14.63
N GLN A 34 0.55 0.25 15.08
CA GLN A 34 -0.67 0.81 14.49
C GLN A 34 -0.45 1.26 13.06
N GLU A 35 0.68 1.89 12.79
CA GLU A 35 1.05 2.30 11.44
C GLU A 35 1.22 1.10 10.53
N ARG A 36 1.87 0.04 11.01
CA ARG A 36 2.02 -1.20 10.23
C ARG A 36 0.67 -1.80 9.86
N ARG A 37 -0.25 -1.84 10.81
CA ARG A 37 -1.60 -2.37 10.56
C ARG A 37 -2.36 -1.54 9.54
N ALA A 38 -2.24 -0.22 9.62
CA ALA A 38 -2.87 0.68 8.66
C ALA A 38 -2.29 0.47 7.25
N ILE A 39 -0.99 0.30 7.14
CA ILE A 39 -0.32 0.05 5.87
C ILE A 39 -0.76 -1.30 5.28
N ILE A 40 -0.80 -2.34 6.09
CA ILE A 40 -1.23 -3.67 5.66
C ILE A 40 -2.68 -3.61 5.17
N TYR A 41 -3.55 -2.95 5.91
CA TYR A 41 -4.95 -2.82 5.52
C TYR A 41 -5.10 -2.09 4.18
N ALA A 42 -4.37 -1.01 3.99
CA ALA A 42 -4.37 -0.28 2.72
C ALA A 42 -3.86 -1.17 1.58
N ALA A 43 -2.83 -1.97 1.83
CA ALA A 43 -2.29 -2.90 0.84
C ALA A 43 -3.31 -3.98 0.46
N GLU A 44 -4.03 -4.51 1.43
CA GLU A 44 -5.07 -5.52 1.17
C GLU A 44 -6.18 -4.97 0.30
N ILE A 45 -6.61 -3.74 0.54
CA ILE A 45 -7.62 -3.08 -0.29
C ILE A 45 -7.10 -2.90 -1.72
N GLU A 46 -5.86 -2.48 -1.85
CA GLU A 46 -5.24 -2.29 -3.17
C GLU A 46 -5.14 -3.61 -3.95
N VAL A 47 -4.74 -4.68 -3.28
CA VAL A 47 -4.66 -6.01 -3.90
C VAL A 47 -6.05 -6.44 -4.39
N ALA A 48 -7.08 -6.26 -3.58
CA ALA A 48 -8.44 -6.63 -3.97
C ALA A 48 -8.91 -5.85 -5.19
N ALA A 49 -8.62 -4.55 -5.23
CA ALA A 49 -8.98 -3.71 -6.37
C ALA A 49 -8.26 -4.13 -7.64
N LEU A 50 -6.97 -4.47 -7.52
CA LEU A 50 -6.19 -4.93 -8.68
C LEU A 50 -6.66 -6.29 -9.19
N GLN A 51 -7.05 -7.18 -8.29
CA GLN A 51 -7.60 -8.48 -8.68
C GLN A 51 -8.91 -8.31 -9.44
N GLU A 52 -9.78 -7.42 -8.99
CA GLU A 52 -11.03 -7.13 -9.68
C GLU A 52 -10.77 -6.57 -11.08
N LEU A 53 -9.82 -5.64 -11.18
CA LEU A 53 -9.44 -5.08 -12.47
C LEU A 53 -8.96 -6.16 -13.43
N MET A 54 -8.11 -7.06 -12.96
CA MET A 54 -7.62 -8.16 -13.78
C MET A 54 -8.75 -9.07 -14.25
N GLU A 55 -9.69 -9.40 -13.37
CA GLU A 55 -10.84 -10.24 -13.73
C GLU A 55 -11.67 -9.60 -14.84
N ILE A 56 -11.93 -8.30 -14.72
CA ILE A 56 -12.71 -7.57 -15.73
C ILE A 56 -12.00 -7.59 -17.07
N LEU A 57 -10.71 -7.33 -17.09
CA LEU A 57 -9.93 -7.29 -18.33
C LEU A 57 -9.77 -8.68 -18.95
N GLU A 58 -9.59 -9.71 -18.12
CA GLU A 58 -9.46 -11.08 -18.61
C GLU A 58 -10.76 -11.62 -19.18
N SER A 59 -11.90 -11.17 -18.68
CA SER A 59 -13.19 -11.61 -19.19
C SER A 59 -13.52 -11.01 -20.55
N GLY A 60 -12.80 -10.01 -21.00
CA GLY A 60 -13.02 -9.34 -22.27
C GLY A 60 -14.29 -8.51 -22.35
N LYS A 61 -14.86 -8.17 -21.20
CA LYS A 61 -16.07 -7.35 -21.14
C LYS A 61 -15.72 -5.88 -20.91
N VAL A 62 -14.99 -5.36 -21.83
CA VAL A 62 -14.55 -3.97 -21.76
C VAL A 62 -15.27 -3.15 -22.78
#